data_8087c87304adf6cb989021336e0769df
#
_entry.id   8087c87304adf6cb989021336e0769df
#
_cell.length_a   1.000
_cell.length_b   1.000
_cell.length_c   1.000
_cell.angle_alpha   90.00
_cell.angle_beta   90.00
_cell.angle_gamma   90.00
#
_symmetry.space_group_name_H-M   'P 1'
#
loop_
_entity.id
_entity.type
_entity.pdbx_description
1 polymer ?
#
loop_
_entity_poly.entity_id
_entity_poly.type
_entity_poly.pdbx_seq_one_letter_code
_entity_poly.pdbx_strand_id
1 'polypeptide(L)'
;EADFNARPRFTDPEILRSSLAGVILRMKSLHLGDVVQFPFIEAPSGRAIADGYQLLGELGAVDERGELLPMGRELSRLPLDPRVGRMILEARTRGAVAEVLVIASALSVQDVRDRPLEAQQQADQQHAKFDDEKSEFSGYLRLWKWLQDARGGKVVAKNRKEMATAQAPAAKPSARNAAFLPVAQRSGGQSVAAPAAEALAAFHPQDTGPGTDDEPSHKLSNRQWEQLLRQNFINIRRVREWRDIHSQLLTVVNEHKWKVNTEPAGYDAVHLSMLSGLLGNLGYKGDESDAYLGARGIRFHPHPGAHLSKKPGRWIVAAELVETSRLYGRGIAAIDPQWLEEVGAHLLKKQLLDPHWSKNQADVVALERATLYGLVVYNGRRMSYGRIDPQSAREIFIRQALVEGQWDTRWHFLPANLKLVRKVEELEHKSRRQDVLVDDELIYAFYDQQIPKDVFSGATFDHWFREAAKENADLLRLSRDELMRHEAAGITTQAFPKVVKLGGVDCTASYLHSPGDARDGITVTVPLFVLNQVSDERVEWLVPGMLKDKLQALLKSLPQRPRSRFVPLPESAQRL
;
A
#
# COMPACT_ATOMS: atom_id res chain seq x y z
N GLU A 1 -2.01 -38.58 -34.78
CA GLU A 1 -3.23 -38.51 -35.62
C GLU A 1 -4.51 -38.49 -34.78
N ALA A 2 -4.67 -39.37 -33.78
CA ALA A 2 -5.85 -39.38 -32.91
C ALA A 2 -6.05 -38.04 -32.17
N ASP A 3 -4.99 -37.45 -31.65
CA ASP A 3 -5.02 -36.16 -30.96
C ASP A 3 -5.29 -34.97 -31.91
N PHE A 4 -4.86 -35.07 -33.17
CA PHE A 4 -5.16 -34.11 -34.21
C PHE A 4 -6.64 -34.13 -34.61
N ASN A 5 -7.20 -35.32 -34.75
CA ASN A 5 -8.60 -35.52 -35.14
C ASN A 5 -9.60 -35.20 -34.01
N ALA A 6 -9.12 -35.23 -32.75
CA ALA A 6 -9.92 -34.82 -31.58
C ALA A 6 -9.97 -33.30 -31.36
N ARG A 7 -9.16 -32.50 -32.06
CA ARG A 7 -9.15 -31.05 -31.92
C ARG A 7 -10.38 -30.43 -32.57
N PRO A 8 -10.96 -29.38 -31.95
CA PRO A 8 -12.03 -28.60 -32.56
C PRO A 8 -11.58 -28.10 -33.96
N ARG A 9 -12.46 -28.16 -34.95
CA ARG A 9 -12.17 -27.75 -36.32
C ARG A 9 -11.87 -26.24 -36.44
N PHE A 10 -12.40 -25.46 -35.52
CA PHE A 10 -12.19 -24.00 -35.37
C PHE A 10 -11.80 -23.70 -33.95
N THR A 11 -10.98 -22.69 -33.76
CA THR A 11 -10.68 -22.12 -32.43
C THR A 11 -11.86 -21.27 -31.99
N ASP A 12 -12.11 -21.22 -30.67
CA ASP A 12 -13.12 -20.32 -30.10
C ASP A 12 -12.87 -18.88 -30.53
N PRO A 13 -13.93 -18.08 -30.71
CA PRO A 13 -13.80 -16.64 -30.99
C PRO A 13 -12.89 -15.94 -29.99
N GLU A 14 -12.19 -14.92 -30.45
CA GLU A 14 -11.24 -14.16 -29.61
C GLU A 14 -11.89 -13.59 -28.35
N ILE A 15 -13.15 -13.15 -28.46
CA ILE A 15 -13.93 -12.61 -27.34
C ILE A 15 -14.13 -13.61 -26.19
N LEU A 16 -14.04 -14.91 -26.45
CA LEU A 16 -14.15 -15.95 -25.43
C LEU A 16 -12.79 -16.36 -24.84
N ARG A 17 -11.68 -15.97 -25.48
CA ARG A 17 -10.32 -16.37 -25.12
C ARG A 17 -9.47 -15.26 -24.51
N SER A 18 -9.78 -14.01 -24.81
CA SER A 18 -9.02 -12.84 -24.35
C SER A 18 -9.71 -12.12 -23.20
N SER A 19 -8.96 -11.25 -22.51
CA SER A 19 -9.53 -10.37 -21.50
C SER A 19 -10.54 -9.42 -22.13
N LEU A 20 -11.73 -9.33 -21.54
CA LEU A 20 -12.78 -8.42 -22.01
C LEU A 20 -12.54 -6.96 -21.63
N ALA A 21 -11.52 -6.64 -20.86
CA ALA A 21 -11.27 -5.27 -20.39
C ALA A 21 -11.18 -4.28 -21.55
N GLY A 22 -10.45 -4.60 -22.62
CA GLY A 22 -10.36 -3.76 -23.81
C GLY A 22 -11.69 -3.58 -24.54
N VAL A 23 -12.48 -4.64 -24.65
CA VAL A 23 -13.82 -4.62 -25.28
C VAL A 23 -14.76 -3.74 -24.47
N ILE A 24 -14.86 -3.96 -23.14
CA ILE A 24 -15.70 -3.18 -22.23
C ILE A 24 -15.31 -1.70 -22.30
N LEU A 25 -14.02 -1.40 -22.23
CA LEU A 25 -13.50 -0.04 -22.30
C LEU A 25 -13.91 0.66 -23.59
N ARG A 26 -13.81 -0.04 -24.73
CA ARG A 26 -14.19 0.47 -26.04
C ARG A 26 -15.69 0.67 -26.14
N MET A 27 -16.49 -0.29 -25.71
CA MET A 27 -17.96 -0.19 -25.72
C MET A 27 -18.44 1.01 -24.89
N LYS A 28 -17.90 1.18 -23.68
CA LYS A 28 -18.24 2.34 -22.83
C LYS A 28 -17.83 3.67 -23.46
N SER A 29 -16.65 3.74 -24.08
CA SER A 29 -16.19 4.97 -24.75
C SER A 29 -17.04 5.34 -25.97
N LEU A 30 -17.64 4.38 -26.63
CA LEU A 30 -18.52 4.55 -27.79
C LEU A 30 -20.01 4.61 -27.43
N HIS A 31 -20.34 4.56 -26.14
CA HIS A 31 -21.72 4.57 -25.62
C HIS A 31 -22.60 3.46 -26.21
N LEU A 32 -22.05 2.25 -26.40
CA LEU A 32 -22.77 1.11 -26.98
C LEU A 32 -23.71 0.38 -26.00
N GLY A 33 -23.93 0.94 -24.82
CA GLY A 33 -24.77 0.34 -23.78
C GLY A 33 -24.01 -0.66 -22.89
N ASP A 34 -24.79 -1.48 -22.17
CA ASP A 34 -24.24 -2.48 -21.25
C ASP A 34 -23.73 -3.70 -22.01
N VAL A 35 -22.53 -4.14 -21.68
CA VAL A 35 -21.91 -5.33 -22.28
C VAL A 35 -22.71 -6.60 -22.04
N VAL A 36 -23.46 -6.70 -20.93
CA VAL A 36 -24.31 -7.86 -20.62
C VAL A 36 -25.52 -7.94 -21.57
N GLN A 37 -26.04 -6.79 -22.00
CA GLN A 37 -27.22 -6.70 -22.85
C GLN A 37 -26.88 -6.59 -24.34
N PHE A 38 -25.59 -6.43 -24.67
CA PHE A 38 -25.17 -6.29 -26.05
C PHE A 38 -25.37 -7.59 -26.83
N PRO A 39 -25.96 -7.56 -28.04
CA PRO A 39 -26.29 -8.74 -28.84
C PRO A 39 -25.05 -9.32 -29.52
N PHE A 40 -24.16 -9.93 -28.75
CA PHE A 40 -23.03 -10.68 -29.29
C PHE A 40 -23.52 -11.94 -30.01
N ILE A 41 -22.83 -12.35 -31.07
CA ILE A 41 -23.10 -13.63 -31.75
C ILE A 41 -22.88 -14.80 -30.77
N GLU A 42 -21.79 -14.75 -30.00
CA GLU A 42 -21.52 -15.62 -28.86
C GLU A 42 -21.26 -14.74 -27.64
N ALA A 43 -22.18 -14.78 -26.68
CA ALA A 43 -22.09 -13.93 -25.49
C ALA A 43 -20.95 -14.38 -24.56
N PRO A 44 -20.09 -13.48 -24.08
CA PRO A 44 -19.08 -13.80 -23.10
C PRO A 44 -19.74 -14.19 -21.77
N SER A 45 -19.05 -15.05 -21.00
CA SER A 45 -19.55 -15.45 -19.69
C SER A 45 -19.59 -14.27 -18.70
N GLY A 46 -20.56 -14.30 -17.78
CA GLY A 46 -20.67 -13.27 -16.73
C GLY A 46 -19.39 -13.15 -15.90
N ARG A 47 -18.64 -14.25 -15.73
CA ARG A 47 -17.33 -14.25 -15.06
C ARG A 47 -16.30 -13.46 -15.87
N ALA A 48 -16.20 -13.68 -17.16
CA ALA A 48 -15.27 -12.96 -18.03
C ALA A 48 -15.56 -11.45 -18.07
N ILE A 49 -16.85 -11.07 -18.02
CA ILE A 49 -17.26 -9.66 -17.90
C ILE A 49 -16.84 -9.08 -16.56
N ALA A 50 -17.08 -9.80 -15.45
CA ALA A 50 -16.67 -9.38 -14.12
C ALA A 50 -15.15 -9.21 -14.00
N ASP A 51 -14.39 -10.17 -14.54
CA ASP A 51 -12.91 -10.11 -14.58
C ASP A 51 -12.43 -8.90 -15.41
N GLY A 52 -13.13 -8.57 -16.50
CA GLY A 52 -12.85 -7.40 -17.33
C GLY A 52 -13.07 -6.08 -16.58
N TYR A 53 -14.21 -5.91 -15.89
CA TYR A 53 -14.49 -4.75 -15.05
C TYR A 53 -13.52 -4.65 -13.88
N GLN A 54 -13.19 -5.76 -13.26
CA GLN A 54 -12.23 -5.83 -12.18
C GLN A 54 -10.85 -5.32 -12.64
N LEU A 55 -10.37 -5.75 -13.79
CA LEU A 55 -9.12 -5.26 -14.35
C LEU A 55 -9.19 -3.74 -14.64
N LEU A 56 -10.29 -3.26 -15.21
CA LEU A 56 -10.47 -1.83 -15.46
C LEU A 56 -10.48 -1.00 -14.15
N GLY A 57 -11.09 -1.53 -13.09
CA GLY A 57 -11.02 -0.93 -11.76
C GLY A 57 -9.59 -0.91 -11.20
N GLU A 58 -8.82 -1.99 -11.38
CA GLU A 58 -7.40 -2.06 -11.00
C GLU A 58 -6.56 -0.99 -11.69
N LEU A 59 -6.83 -0.74 -12.96
CA LEU A 59 -6.13 0.28 -13.76
C LEU A 59 -6.59 1.72 -13.46
N GLY A 60 -7.61 1.90 -12.61
CA GLY A 60 -8.23 3.19 -12.36
C GLY A 60 -9.00 3.73 -13.57
N ALA A 61 -9.44 2.85 -14.47
CA ALA A 61 -10.15 3.20 -15.69
C ALA A 61 -11.65 3.39 -15.47
N VAL A 62 -12.22 2.67 -14.50
CA VAL A 62 -13.64 2.75 -14.11
C VAL A 62 -13.76 2.88 -12.60
N ASP A 63 -14.88 3.48 -12.16
CA ASP A 63 -15.27 3.55 -10.75
C ASP A 63 -15.99 2.26 -10.28
N GLU A 64 -16.45 2.25 -9.03
CA GLU A 64 -17.19 1.13 -8.43
C GLU A 64 -18.52 0.82 -9.13
N ARG A 65 -19.09 1.80 -9.85
CA ARG A 65 -20.31 1.65 -10.65
C ARG A 65 -20.02 1.20 -12.08
N GLY A 66 -18.72 1.05 -12.43
CA GLY A 66 -18.27 0.71 -13.76
C GLY A 66 -18.27 1.90 -14.74
N GLU A 67 -18.39 3.16 -14.28
CA GLU A 67 -18.37 4.34 -15.13
C GLU A 67 -16.93 4.80 -15.42
N LEU A 68 -16.71 5.34 -16.64
CA LEU A 68 -15.39 5.74 -17.11
C LEU A 68 -14.82 6.91 -16.32
N LEU A 69 -13.70 6.68 -15.68
CA LEU A 69 -12.83 7.69 -15.09
C LEU A 69 -11.97 8.41 -16.16
N PRO A 70 -11.31 9.54 -15.83
CA PRO A 70 -10.39 10.21 -16.76
C PRO A 70 -9.35 9.28 -17.37
N MET A 71 -8.75 8.40 -16.56
CA MET A 71 -7.79 7.38 -17.01
C MET A 71 -8.43 6.43 -18.04
N GLY A 72 -9.66 5.98 -17.82
CA GLY A 72 -10.37 5.11 -18.75
C GLY A 72 -10.62 5.78 -20.10
N ARG A 73 -10.91 7.08 -20.09
CA ARG A 73 -11.07 7.87 -21.34
C ARG A 73 -9.77 8.00 -22.12
N GLU A 74 -8.63 8.15 -21.44
CA GLU A 74 -7.31 8.14 -22.10
C GLU A 74 -6.98 6.76 -22.66
N LEU A 75 -7.17 5.71 -21.87
CA LEU A 75 -6.92 4.32 -22.28
C LEU A 75 -7.78 3.89 -23.46
N SER A 76 -9.05 4.31 -23.53
CA SER A 76 -9.95 3.94 -24.62
C SER A 76 -9.55 4.48 -25.99
N ARG A 77 -8.69 5.49 -26.04
CA ARG A 77 -8.15 6.08 -27.27
C ARG A 77 -6.94 5.30 -27.81
N LEU A 78 -6.38 4.42 -27.00
CA LEU A 78 -5.20 3.65 -27.38
C LEU A 78 -5.62 2.31 -27.97
N PRO A 79 -5.14 1.93 -29.17
CA PRO A 79 -5.40 0.62 -29.77
C PRO A 79 -4.47 -0.43 -29.14
N LEU A 80 -4.42 -0.50 -27.80
CA LEU A 80 -3.51 -1.34 -27.03
C LEU A 80 -4.28 -2.13 -25.98
N ASP A 81 -3.65 -3.20 -25.48
CA ASP A 81 -4.11 -3.83 -24.25
C ASP A 81 -4.16 -2.80 -23.11
N PRO A 82 -5.24 -2.75 -22.30
CA PRO A 82 -5.39 -1.75 -21.27
C PRO A 82 -4.24 -1.70 -20.23
N ARG A 83 -3.62 -2.83 -19.90
CA ARG A 83 -2.45 -2.88 -19.01
C ARG A 83 -1.25 -2.19 -19.62
N VAL A 84 -0.95 -2.52 -20.88
CA VAL A 84 0.14 -1.91 -21.65
C VAL A 84 -0.11 -0.41 -21.83
N GLY A 85 -1.34 -0.04 -22.17
CA GLY A 85 -1.75 1.37 -22.25
C GLY A 85 -1.52 2.11 -20.95
N ARG A 86 -1.89 1.51 -19.81
CA ARG A 86 -1.71 2.12 -18.47
C ARG A 86 -0.23 2.31 -18.13
N MET A 87 0.62 1.31 -18.44
CA MET A 87 2.08 1.42 -18.25
C MET A 87 2.67 2.58 -19.05
N ILE A 88 2.28 2.72 -20.32
CA ILE A 88 2.79 3.78 -21.19
C ILE A 88 2.29 5.17 -20.75
N LEU A 89 1.03 5.30 -20.32
CA LEU A 89 0.49 6.55 -19.78
C LEU A 89 1.25 6.99 -18.52
N GLU A 90 1.55 6.06 -17.62
CA GLU A 90 2.35 6.35 -16.43
C GLU A 90 3.80 6.71 -16.80
N ALA A 91 4.40 5.96 -17.73
CA ALA A 91 5.76 6.23 -18.23
C ALA A 91 5.90 7.63 -18.86
N ARG A 92 4.85 8.10 -19.52
CA ARG A 92 4.81 9.47 -20.06
C ARG A 92 4.98 10.52 -18.97
N THR A 93 4.33 10.34 -17.84
CA THR A 93 4.40 11.28 -16.72
C THR A 93 5.73 11.21 -15.98
N ARG A 94 6.41 10.04 -16.03
CA ARG A 94 7.66 9.78 -15.32
C ARG A 94 8.91 9.90 -16.20
N GLY A 95 8.74 10.19 -17.50
CA GLY A 95 9.86 10.30 -18.44
C GLY A 95 10.59 8.97 -18.68
N ALA A 96 9.84 7.84 -18.70
CA ALA A 96 10.37 6.48 -18.87
C ALA A 96 9.78 5.75 -20.08
N VAL A 97 9.29 6.48 -21.07
CA VAL A 97 8.58 5.90 -22.23
C VAL A 97 9.48 4.97 -23.01
N ALA A 98 10.74 5.35 -23.26
CA ALA A 98 11.68 4.55 -24.04
C ALA A 98 11.87 3.14 -23.43
N GLU A 99 12.11 3.07 -22.14
CA GLU A 99 12.34 1.83 -21.41
C GLU A 99 11.07 0.98 -21.31
N VAL A 100 9.95 1.62 -21.01
CA VAL A 100 8.66 0.92 -20.86
C VAL A 100 8.19 0.34 -22.20
N LEU A 101 8.42 1.01 -23.34
CA LEU A 101 8.12 0.45 -24.66
C LEU A 101 8.91 -0.84 -24.92
N VAL A 102 10.18 -0.88 -24.53
CA VAL A 102 11.04 -2.07 -24.66
C VAL A 102 10.51 -3.21 -23.78
N ILE A 103 10.19 -2.94 -22.51
CA ILE A 103 9.73 -3.97 -21.59
C ILE A 103 8.33 -4.47 -21.98
N ALA A 104 7.38 -3.56 -22.23
CA ALA A 104 6.01 -3.91 -22.59
C ALA A 104 5.95 -4.74 -23.88
N SER A 105 6.77 -4.41 -24.88
CA SER A 105 6.87 -5.20 -26.09
C SER A 105 7.53 -6.57 -25.84
N ALA A 106 8.52 -6.67 -24.94
CA ALA A 106 9.09 -7.95 -24.54
C ALA A 106 8.07 -8.86 -23.85
N LEU A 107 7.22 -8.30 -22.98
CA LEU A 107 6.17 -9.04 -22.28
C LEU A 107 5.01 -9.47 -23.21
N SER A 108 4.89 -8.90 -24.38
CA SER A 108 3.87 -9.21 -25.37
C SER A 108 4.27 -10.37 -26.30
N VAL A 109 5.50 -10.86 -26.20
CA VAL A 109 6.04 -11.98 -27.00
C VAL A 109 6.53 -13.09 -26.09
N GLN A 110 6.70 -14.28 -26.65
CA GLN A 110 7.37 -15.34 -25.93
C GLN A 110 8.85 -14.95 -25.70
N ASP A 111 9.39 -15.29 -24.51
CA ASP A 111 10.77 -14.95 -24.16
C ASP A 111 11.74 -15.34 -25.28
N VAL A 112 12.55 -14.39 -25.69
CA VAL A 112 13.50 -14.57 -26.78
C VAL A 112 14.69 -15.46 -26.40
N ARG A 113 14.89 -15.72 -25.11
CA ARG A 113 15.93 -16.59 -24.56
C ARG A 113 15.49 -18.04 -24.67
N ASP A 114 16.18 -18.83 -25.47
CA ASP A 114 15.96 -20.27 -25.56
C ASP A 114 16.77 -21.00 -24.49
N ARG A 115 16.16 -21.99 -23.86
CA ARG A 115 16.79 -22.81 -22.81
C ARG A 115 16.58 -24.30 -23.13
N PRO A 116 17.30 -24.84 -24.13
CA PRO A 116 17.17 -26.24 -24.52
C PRO A 116 17.53 -27.18 -23.37
N LEU A 117 16.79 -28.26 -23.22
CA LEU A 117 17.01 -29.23 -22.14
C LEU A 117 18.45 -29.79 -22.12
N GLU A 118 19.03 -29.99 -23.30
CA GLU A 118 20.38 -30.54 -23.50
C GLU A 118 21.51 -29.55 -23.20
N ALA A 119 21.22 -28.23 -23.17
CA ALA A 119 22.20 -27.16 -23.04
C ALA A 119 21.84 -26.09 -22.01
N GLN A 120 21.04 -26.47 -20.98
CA GLN A 120 20.52 -25.52 -19.99
C GLN A 120 21.62 -24.71 -19.30
N GLN A 121 22.67 -25.38 -18.81
CA GLN A 121 23.77 -24.70 -18.12
C GLN A 121 24.51 -23.69 -19.01
N GLN A 122 24.74 -24.06 -20.28
CA GLN A 122 25.39 -23.17 -21.24
C GLN A 122 24.49 -21.95 -21.57
N ALA A 123 23.19 -22.18 -21.75
CA ALA A 123 22.23 -21.12 -21.97
C ALA A 123 22.18 -20.17 -20.75
N ASP A 124 22.09 -20.71 -19.53
CA ASP A 124 22.08 -19.92 -18.30
C ASP A 124 23.35 -19.07 -18.15
N GLN A 125 24.53 -19.62 -18.47
CA GLN A 125 25.80 -18.87 -18.47
C GLN A 125 25.79 -17.72 -19.47
N GLN A 126 25.24 -17.95 -20.69
CA GLN A 126 25.16 -16.90 -21.71
C GLN A 126 24.12 -15.82 -21.35
N HIS A 127 23.06 -16.20 -20.66
CA HIS A 127 22.00 -15.28 -20.27
C HIS A 127 22.35 -14.45 -19.04
N ALA A 128 23.23 -14.96 -18.15
CA ALA A 128 23.62 -14.30 -16.89
C ALA A 128 24.12 -12.85 -17.08
N LYS A 129 24.71 -12.52 -18.23
CA LYS A 129 25.13 -11.14 -18.57
C LYS A 129 23.98 -10.14 -18.69
N PHE A 130 22.75 -10.63 -18.84
CA PHE A 130 21.55 -9.80 -18.91
C PHE A 130 20.83 -9.69 -17.56
N ASP A 131 21.22 -10.53 -16.58
CA ASP A 131 20.55 -10.58 -15.30
C ASP A 131 20.77 -9.29 -14.49
N ASP A 132 19.74 -8.89 -13.78
CA ASP A 132 19.77 -7.77 -12.85
C ASP A 132 19.39 -8.28 -11.45
N GLU A 133 20.05 -7.79 -10.41
CA GLU A 133 19.91 -8.27 -9.05
C GLU A 133 18.51 -8.06 -8.45
N LYS A 134 17.73 -7.14 -9.01
CA LYS A 134 16.44 -6.72 -8.45
C LYS A 134 15.27 -6.91 -9.41
N SER A 135 15.53 -7.04 -10.74
CA SER A 135 14.45 -6.96 -11.71
C SER A 135 14.73 -7.71 -13.00
N GLU A 136 13.83 -8.60 -13.37
CA GLU A 136 13.84 -9.21 -14.70
C GLU A 136 13.42 -8.22 -15.78
N PHE A 137 12.70 -7.14 -15.44
CA PHE A 137 12.40 -6.06 -16.38
C PHE A 137 13.67 -5.32 -16.82
N SER A 138 14.56 -5.03 -15.88
CA SER A 138 15.89 -4.46 -16.20
C SER A 138 16.71 -5.40 -17.07
N GLY A 139 16.52 -6.70 -16.93
CA GLY A 139 17.12 -7.72 -17.80
C GLY A 139 16.74 -7.56 -19.28
N TYR A 140 15.48 -7.24 -19.58
CA TYR A 140 15.04 -6.96 -20.95
C TYR A 140 15.70 -5.69 -21.52
N LEU A 141 15.91 -4.67 -20.71
CA LEU A 141 16.61 -3.44 -21.16
C LEU A 141 18.08 -3.73 -21.50
N ARG A 142 18.77 -4.53 -20.67
CA ARG A 142 20.14 -4.95 -20.94
C ARG A 142 20.24 -5.80 -22.20
N LEU A 143 19.31 -6.73 -22.38
CA LEU A 143 19.24 -7.57 -23.58
C LEU A 143 18.96 -6.74 -24.83
N TRP A 144 18.01 -5.80 -24.76
CA TRP A 144 17.70 -4.91 -25.87
C TRP A 144 18.91 -4.08 -26.32
N LYS A 145 19.60 -3.46 -25.35
CA LYS A 145 20.83 -2.71 -25.61
C LYS A 145 21.91 -3.60 -26.25
N TRP A 146 22.09 -4.82 -25.71
CA TRP A 146 23.03 -5.77 -26.27
C TRP A 146 22.66 -6.16 -27.70
N LEU A 147 21.39 -6.36 -28.02
CA LEU A 147 20.92 -6.65 -29.38
C LEU A 147 21.24 -5.50 -30.35
N GLN A 148 21.08 -4.26 -29.91
CA GLN A 148 21.42 -3.07 -30.72
C GLN A 148 22.93 -2.94 -30.96
N ASP A 149 23.71 -3.06 -29.87
CA ASP A 149 25.17 -2.97 -29.92
C ASP A 149 25.80 -4.11 -30.76
N ALA A 150 25.26 -5.33 -30.60
CA ALA A 150 25.69 -6.49 -31.35
C ALA A 150 25.41 -6.32 -32.86
N ARG A 151 24.23 -5.83 -33.23
CA ARG A 151 23.88 -5.57 -34.63
C ARG A 151 24.79 -4.48 -35.26
N GLY A 152 25.19 -3.50 -34.46
CA GLY A 152 26.16 -2.46 -34.85
C GLY A 152 27.63 -2.92 -34.92
N GLY A 153 27.91 -4.19 -34.57
CA GLY A 153 29.27 -4.75 -34.56
C GLY A 153 30.09 -4.43 -33.30
N LYS A 154 29.59 -3.61 -32.38
CA LYS A 154 30.31 -3.17 -31.16
C LYS A 154 30.70 -4.31 -30.24
N VAL A 155 29.82 -5.32 -30.09
CA VAL A 155 30.05 -6.48 -29.21
C VAL A 155 31.20 -7.35 -29.74
N VAL A 156 31.29 -7.54 -31.04
CA VAL A 156 32.37 -8.34 -31.68
C VAL A 156 33.71 -7.64 -31.52
N ALA A 157 33.75 -6.31 -31.67
CA ALA A 157 34.94 -5.52 -31.45
C ALA A 157 35.44 -5.59 -29.98
N LYS A 158 34.53 -5.53 -29.03
CA LYS A 158 34.84 -5.64 -27.59
C LYS A 158 35.42 -7.01 -27.22
N ASN A 159 34.79 -8.10 -27.68
CA ASN A 159 35.28 -9.47 -27.42
C ASN A 159 36.67 -9.69 -28.07
N ARG A 160 36.93 -9.09 -29.24
CA ARG A 160 38.25 -9.17 -29.89
C ARG A 160 39.34 -8.43 -29.11
N LYS A 161 39.01 -7.26 -28.52
CA LYS A 161 39.93 -6.52 -27.64
C LYS A 161 40.20 -7.30 -26.34
N GLU A 162 39.19 -7.91 -25.71
CA GLU A 162 39.36 -8.72 -24.52
C GLU A 162 40.18 -9.99 -24.76
N MET A 163 40.00 -10.66 -25.89
CA MET A 163 40.86 -11.80 -26.30
C MET A 163 42.29 -11.38 -26.61
N ALA A 164 42.49 -10.21 -27.25
CA ALA A 164 43.82 -9.68 -27.53
C ALA A 164 44.57 -9.26 -26.24
N THR A 165 43.87 -8.71 -25.26
CA THR A 165 44.44 -8.40 -23.93
C THR A 165 44.75 -9.64 -23.10
N ALA A 166 43.95 -10.70 -23.21
CA ALA A 166 44.21 -11.98 -22.56
C ALA A 166 45.36 -12.78 -23.19
N GLN A 167 45.72 -12.50 -24.46
CA GLN A 167 46.82 -13.14 -25.18
C GLN A 167 48.12 -12.34 -25.16
N ALA A 168 48.13 -11.13 -24.60
CA ALA A 168 49.37 -10.37 -24.44
C ALA A 168 50.29 -11.07 -23.42
N PRO A 169 51.53 -11.41 -23.81
CA PRO A 169 52.43 -12.08 -22.86
C PRO A 169 52.76 -11.13 -21.72
N ALA A 170 52.60 -11.65 -20.48
CA ALA A 170 52.92 -10.94 -19.26
C ALA A 170 54.35 -10.36 -19.33
N ALA A 171 54.46 -9.06 -19.36
CA ALA A 171 55.75 -8.38 -19.29
C ALA A 171 56.43 -8.76 -17.97
N LYS A 172 57.62 -9.37 -18.06
CA LYS A 172 58.43 -9.73 -16.89
C LYS A 172 58.72 -8.46 -16.09
N PRO A 173 58.57 -8.49 -14.75
CA PRO A 173 58.93 -7.35 -13.91
C PRO A 173 60.43 -7.17 -13.93
N SER A 174 60.90 -6.01 -14.40
CA SER A 174 62.28 -5.57 -14.28
C SER A 174 62.56 -5.28 -12.82
N ALA A 175 63.48 -6.09 -12.25
CA ALA A 175 64.05 -5.86 -10.93
C ALA A 175 64.95 -4.61 -10.96
N ARG A 176 64.52 -3.55 -10.25
CA ARG A 176 65.48 -2.58 -9.68
C ARG A 176 64.78 -1.72 -8.60
N ASN A 177 65.46 -1.82 -7.42
CA ASN A 177 65.44 -0.90 -6.30
C ASN A 177 64.40 -1.14 -5.20
N ALA A 178 64.90 -1.98 -4.26
CA ALA A 178 64.54 -1.93 -2.85
C ALA A 178 65.18 -0.69 -2.20
N ALA A 179 64.43 0.06 -1.42
CA ALA A 179 64.96 0.69 -0.20
C ALA A 179 63.84 1.44 0.60
N PHE A 180 63.78 1.07 1.88
CA PHE A 180 63.36 1.83 3.05
C PHE A 180 61.87 2.06 3.37
N LEU A 181 61.46 1.27 4.39
CA LEU A 181 60.46 1.64 5.41
C LEU A 181 61.04 2.69 6.40
N PRO A 182 60.22 3.42 7.16
CA PRO A 182 59.76 2.92 8.45
C PRO A 182 58.31 3.27 8.86
N VAL A 183 57.77 2.35 9.56
CA VAL A 183 56.84 2.26 10.73
C VAL A 183 56.53 3.58 11.47
N ALA A 184 55.25 3.86 11.71
CA ALA A 184 54.67 4.01 13.06
C ALA A 184 53.24 4.54 13.05
N GLN A 185 52.34 3.78 13.59
CA GLN A 185 51.43 3.97 14.74
C GLN A 185 50.16 4.85 14.58
N ARG A 186 49.04 4.11 14.73
CA ARG A 186 47.88 4.27 15.66
C ARG A 186 47.09 5.59 15.69
N SER A 187 45.81 5.50 15.37
CA SER A 187 44.63 5.52 16.28
C SER A 187 43.40 5.93 15.48
N GLY A 188 42.37 5.17 15.41
CA GLY A 188 41.20 5.24 16.26
C GLY A 188 40.16 6.20 15.72
N GLY A 189 39.02 5.69 15.25
CA GLY A 189 37.82 6.52 15.01
C GLY A 189 36.83 5.87 14.06
N GLN A 190 35.85 5.18 14.62
CA GLN A 190 34.68 4.68 13.93
C GLN A 190 33.85 5.83 13.36
N SER A 191 33.42 5.74 12.13
CA SER A 191 32.22 6.40 11.65
C SER A 191 31.56 5.54 10.59
N VAL A 192 30.37 5.07 10.93
CA VAL A 192 29.45 4.32 10.07
C VAL A 192 28.70 5.32 9.21
N ALA A 193 28.85 5.27 7.89
CA ALA A 193 27.88 5.87 6.97
C ALA A 193 27.99 5.24 5.59
N ALA A 194 26.94 4.52 5.26
CA ALA A 194 26.27 4.27 3.98
C ALA A 194 27.08 4.04 2.69
N PRO A 195 26.87 2.92 2.04
CA PRO A 195 27.13 2.74 0.61
C PRO A 195 25.81 2.70 -0.17
N ALA A 196 25.27 3.85 -0.51
CA ALA A 196 24.14 3.92 -1.45
C ALA A 196 24.46 4.71 -2.75
N ALA A 197 25.67 5.23 -2.87
CA ALA A 197 26.05 6.09 -4.01
C ALA A 197 26.83 5.39 -5.14
N GLU A 198 27.35 4.20 -4.94
CA GLU A 198 28.21 3.54 -5.93
C GLU A 198 27.47 2.75 -7.02
N ALA A 199 26.22 2.36 -6.80
CA ALA A 199 25.45 1.62 -7.81
C ALA A 199 24.91 2.48 -8.95
N LEU A 200 24.92 3.82 -8.81
CA LEU A 200 24.44 4.76 -9.85
C LEU A 200 25.54 5.26 -10.78
N ALA A 201 26.81 5.06 -10.43
CA ALA A 201 27.95 5.52 -11.23
C ALA A 201 28.25 4.68 -12.49
N ALA A 202 27.60 3.51 -12.65
CA ALA A 202 27.82 2.64 -13.81
C ALA A 202 27.03 3.06 -15.06
N PHE A 203 26.26 4.15 -15.03
CA PHE A 203 25.41 4.59 -16.15
C PHE A 203 25.80 5.97 -16.75
N HIS A 204 26.89 6.59 -16.28
CA HIS A 204 27.39 7.79 -16.95
C HIS A 204 28.34 7.42 -18.11
N PRO A 205 28.09 7.88 -19.32
CA PRO A 205 29.13 7.88 -20.34
C PRO A 205 30.16 8.93 -19.90
N GLN A 206 31.32 8.47 -19.45
CA GLN A 206 32.46 9.36 -19.28
C GLN A 206 32.83 9.93 -20.62
N ASP A 207 32.77 11.24 -20.68
CA ASP A 207 33.34 12.08 -21.72
C ASP A 207 34.83 11.78 -21.83
N THR A 208 35.21 10.97 -22.80
CA THR A 208 36.61 10.79 -23.18
C THR A 208 36.93 11.80 -24.25
N GLY A 209 37.80 12.73 -23.89
CA GLY A 209 38.44 13.62 -24.81
C GLY A 209 39.06 12.89 -26.02
N PRO A 210 39.50 13.60 -27.08
CA PRO A 210 39.77 13.06 -28.39
C PRO A 210 40.96 12.12 -28.37
N GLY A 211 40.69 10.81 -28.27
CA GLY A 211 41.63 9.73 -28.55
C GLY A 211 41.23 9.06 -29.84
N THR A 212 41.96 9.33 -30.87
CA THR A 212 41.99 8.67 -32.18
C THR A 212 42.04 7.17 -32.03
N ASP A 213 40.98 6.45 -32.44
CA ASP A 213 40.94 5.11 -33.04
C ASP A 213 39.49 4.65 -33.19
N ASP A 214 38.72 5.37 -34.01
CA ASP A 214 37.44 4.93 -34.55
C ASP A 214 37.71 3.99 -35.74
N GLU A 215 38.02 2.71 -35.48
CA GLU A 215 37.81 1.71 -36.52
C GLU A 215 36.29 1.61 -36.77
N PRO A 216 35.85 1.77 -38.04
CA PRO A 216 34.43 1.72 -38.37
C PRO A 216 33.86 0.35 -37.97
N SER A 217 32.99 0.31 -36.94
CA SER A 217 32.29 -0.90 -36.55
C SER A 217 31.35 -1.31 -37.69
N HIS A 218 31.77 -2.26 -38.52
CA HIS A 218 30.95 -2.76 -39.62
C HIS A 218 29.73 -3.49 -39.07
N LYS A 219 28.52 -3.09 -39.49
CA LYS A 219 27.30 -3.83 -39.21
C LYS A 219 27.47 -5.30 -39.58
N LEU A 220 27.09 -6.20 -38.69
CA LEU A 220 27.12 -7.63 -38.94
C LEU A 220 26.24 -7.99 -40.14
N SER A 221 26.73 -8.89 -41.01
CA SER A 221 25.91 -9.51 -42.04
C SER A 221 24.77 -10.32 -41.38
N ASN A 222 23.68 -10.57 -42.07
CA ASN A 222 22.57 -11.35 -41.55
C ASN A 222 23.02 -12.73 -41.05
N ARG A 223 23.93 -13.41 -41.76
CA ARG A 223 24.47 -14.71 -41.37
C ARG A 223 25.29 -14.63 -40.08
N GLN A 224 26.15 -13.63 -39.95
CA GLN A 224 26.93 -13.40 -38.71
C GLN A 224 26.01 -13.05 -37.52
N TRP A 225 25.00 -12.24 -37.78
CA TRP A 225 23.99 -11.91 -36.81
C TRP A 225 23.23 -13.14 -36.29
N GLU A 226 22.73 -13.99 -37.19
CA GLU A 226 22.05 -15.23 -36.83
C GLU A 226 22.95 -16.19 -36.05
N GLN A 227 24.22 -16.31 -36.46
CA GLN A 227 25.19 -17.13 -35.76
C GLN A 227 25.46 -16.61 -34.35
N LEU A 228 25.61 -15.30 -34.17
CA LEU A 228 25.81 -14.66 -32.87
C LEU A 228 24.61 -14.93 -31.94
N LEU A 229 23.37 -14.79 -32.42
CA LEU A 229 22.17 -15.05 -31.64
C LEU A 229 22.11 -16.52 -31.20
N ARG A 230 22.36 -17.47 -32.12
CA ARG A 230 22.40 -18.90 -31.81
C ARG A 230 23.45 -19.26 -30.76
N GLN A 231 24.64 -18.69 -30.85
CA GLN A 231 25.71 -18.90 -29.85
C GLN A 231 25.34 -18.39 -28.46
N ASN A 232 24.43 -17.42 -28.37
CA ASN A 232 23.92 -16.87 -27.13
C ASN A 232 22.56 -17.42 -26.73
N PHE A 233 22.07 -18.50 -27.39
CA PHE A 233 20.76 -19.10 -27.14
C PHE A 233 19.61 -18.09 -27.22
N ILE A 234 19.63 -17.22 -28.25
CA ILE A 234 18.60 -16.21 -28.51
C ILE A 234 17.89 -16.55 -29.80
N ASN A 235 16.55 -16.63 -29.72
CA ASN A 235 15.66 -16.99 -30.81
C ASN A 235 15.44 -15.79 -31.75
N ILE A 236 15.94 -15.88 -32.97
CA ILE A 236 15.89 -14.79 -33.95
C ILE A 236 14.45 -14.42 -34.35
N ARG A 237 13.53 -15.41 -34.44
CA ARG A 237 12.15 -15.15 -34.82
C ARG A 237 11.47 -14.31 -33.77
N ARG A 238 11.60 -14.69 -32.50
CA ARG A 238 11.05 -13.94 -31.35
C ARG A 238 11.69 -12.55 -31.21
N VAL A 239 12.97 -12.38 -31.50
CA VAL A 239 13.62 -11.06 -31.55
C VAL A 239 13.00 -10.17 -32.64
N ARG A 240 12.65 -10.75 -33.81
CA ARG A 240 11.95 -9.99 -34.85
C ARG A 240 10.55 -9.58 -34.38
N GLU A 241 9.78 -10.49 -33.83
CA GLU A 241 8.44 -10.22 -33.24
C GLU A 241 8.53 -9.12 -32.17
N TRP A 242 9.49 -9.22 -31.26
CA TRP A 242 9.70 -8.19 -30.23
C TRP A 242 9.96 -6.80 -30.84
N ARG A 243 10.81 -6.72 -31.84
CA ARG A 243 11.11 -5.45 -32.53
C ARG A 243 9.90 -4.91 -33.29
N ASP A 244 9.11 -5.77 -33.89
CA ASP A 244 7.91 -5.38 -34.61
C ASP A 244 6.86 -4.81 -33.65
N ILE A 245 6.61 -5.45 -32.51
CA ILE A 245 5.70 -4.93 -31.47
C ILE A 245 6.24 -3.61 -30.89
N HIS A 246 7.54 -3.53 -30.59
CA HIS A 246 8.14 -2.28 -30.13
C HIS A 246 7.91 -1.14 -31.14
N SER A 247 8.08 -1.40 -32.42
CA SER A 247 7.84 -0.43 -33.48
C SER A 247 6.36 -0.01 -33.56
N GLN A 248 5.43 -0.94 -33.38
CA GLN A 248 4.00 -0.65 -33.34
C GLN A 248 3.65 0.24 -32.13
N LEU A 249 4.14 -0.10 -30.93
CA LEU A 249 3.94 0.73 -29.74
C LEU A 249 4.53 2.13 -29.90
N LEU A 250 5.74 2.23 -30.49
CA LEU A 250 6.38 3.53 -30.77
C LEU A 250 5.56 4.35 -31.78
N THR A 251 4.95 3.71 -32.77
CA THR A 251 4.06 4.39 -33.73
C THR A 251 2.87 5.00 -33.01
N VAL A 252 2.21 4.27 -32.10
CA VAL A 252 1.10 4.79 -31.29
C VAL A 252 1.54 6.01 -30.46
N VAL A 253 2.71 5.94 -29.82
CA VAL A 253 3.29 7.06 -29.05
C VAL A 253 3.51 8.29 -29.93
N ASN A 254 4.05 8.09 -31.13
CA ASN A 254 4.32 9.17 -32.09
C ASN A 254 3.01 9.79 -32.65
N GLU A 255 2.00 8.99 -32.97
CA GLU A 255 0.69 9.44 -33.43
C GLU A 255 0.02 10.35 -32.39
N HIS A 256 0.19 10.03 -31.11
CA HIS A 256 -0.30 10.86 -30.00
C HIS A 256 0.64 12.03 -29.68
N LYS A 257 1.74 12.20 -30.42
CA LYS A 257 2.76 13.26 -30.24
C LYS A 257 3.33 13.27 -28.81
N TRP A 258 3.44 12.11 -28.18
CA TRP A 258 4.05 12.00 -26.87
C TRP A 258 5.58 12.01 -26.99
N LYS A 259 6.21 12.70 -26.06
CA LYS A 259 7.66 12.81 -26.02
C LYS A 259 8.27 11.50 -25.48
N VAL A 260 9.15 10.90 -26.27
CA VAL A 260 10.01 9.80 -25.82
C VAL A 260 11.23 10.40 -25.14
N ASN A 261 11.60 9.91 -23.97
CA ASN A 261 12.79 10.38 -23.25
C ASN A 261 14.08 10.01 -24.02
N THR A 262 15.04 10.92 -24.00
CA THR A 262 16.38 10.72 -24.57
C THR A 262 17.39 10.28 -23.52
N GLU A 263 17.21 10.78 -22.30
CA GLU A 263 18.01 10.35 -21.15
C GLU A 263 17.42 9.07 -20.53
N PRO A 264 18.26 8.11 -20.11
CA PRO A 264 17.81 6.89 -19.49
C PRO A 264 17.02 7.17 -18.21
N ALA A 265 15.85 6.58 -18.09
CA ALA A 265 15.03 6.70 -16.87
C ALA A 265 15.62 5.87 -15.73
N GLY A 266 15.46 6.38 -14.50
CA GLY A 266 15.86 5.67 -13.30
C GLY A 266 15.01 4.41 -13.02
N TYR A 267 15.54 3.52 -12.17
CA TYR A 267 14.86 2.27 -11.76
C TYR A 267 13.42 2.52 -11.31
N ASP A 268 13.23 3.49 -10.40
CA ASP A 268 11.92 3.78 -9.81
C ASP A 268 10.90 4.23 -10.88
N ALA A 269 11.28 5.13 -11.76
CA ALA A 269 10.41 5.63 -12.81
C ALA A 269 9.92 4.51 -13.75
N VAL A 270 10.82 3.60 -14.13
CA VAL A 270 10.51 2.44 -14.97
C VAL A 270 9.58 1.49 -14.22
N HIS A 271 9.94 1.11 -12.99
CA HIS A 271 9.20 0.09 -12.23
C HIS A 271 7.85 0.58 -11.71
N LEU A 272 7.72 1.85 -11.31
CA LEU A 272 6.43 2.47 -11.01
C LEU A 272 5.51 2.47 -12.24
N SER A 273 6.07 2.74 -13.41
CA SER A 273 5.29 2.69 -14.67
C SER A 273 4.80 1.28 -14.97
N MET A 274 5.67 0.27 -14.85
CA MET A 274 5.29 -1.13 -15.03
C MET A 274 4.26 -1.57 -13.99
N LEU A 275 4.47 -1.22 -12.72
CA LEU A 275 3.61 -1.55 -11.59
C LEU A 275 2.17 -1.04 -11.78
N SER A 276 2.01 0.15 -12.40
CA SER A 276 0.68 0.74 -12.65
C SER A 276 -0.25 -0.15 -13.49
N GLY A 277 0.31 -1.02 -14.32
CA GLY A 277 -0.43 -1.99 -15.12
C GLY A 277 -0.49 -3.40 -14.50
N LEU A 278 0.18 -3.64 -13.37
CA LEU A 278 0.39 -4.97 -12.79
C LEU A 278 -0.02 -5.07 -11.32
N LEU A 279 -0.88 -4.17 -10.83
CA LEU A 279 -1.29 -4.12 -9.41
C LEU A 279 -1.98 -5.41 -8.93
N GLY A 280 -2.58 -6.18 -9.83
CA GLY A 280 -3.17 -7.48 -9.51
C GLY A 280 -2.14 -8.61 -9.34
N ASN A 281 -0.88 -8.40 -9.75
CA ASN A 281 0.19 -9.41 -9.74
C ASN A 281 1.24 -9.15 -8.65
N LEU A 282 0.87 -8.45 -7.60
CA LEU A 282 1.71 -8.20 -6.43
C LEU A 282 1.94 -9.47 -5.63
N GLY A 283 3.09 -9.55 -4.97
CA GLY A 283 3.40 -10.60 -4.02
C GLY A 283 4.18 -10.08 -2.82
N TYR A 284 3.77 -10.50 -1.64
CA TYR A 284 4.45 -10.27 -0.37
C TYR A 284 4.88 -11.58 0.25
N LYS A 285 6.13 -11.69 0.65
CA LYS A 285 6.68 -12.85 1.34
C LYS A 285 6.80 -12.56 2.84
N GLY A 286 6.03 -13.29 3.64
CA GLY A 286 6.18 -13.32 5.08
C GLY A 286 7.37 -14.19 5.52
N ASP A 287 7.73 -14.11 6.80
CA ASP A 287 8.91 -14.81 7.33
C ASP A 287 8.70 -16.34 7.43
N GLU A 288 7.45 -16.80 7.50
CA GLU A 288 7.10 -18.22 7.75
C GLU A 288 6.71 -19.00 6.47
N SER A 289 6.69 -18.36 5.30
CA SER A 289 6.18 -18.98 4.08
C SER A 289 7.17 -18.91 2.92
N ASP A 290 7.33 -20.03 2.19
CA ASP A 290 8.09 -20.05 0.94
C ASP A 290 7.32 -19.46 -0.24
N ALA A 291 5.99 -19.41 -0.15
CA ALA A 291 5.12 -18.82 -1.16
C ALA A 291 4.89 -17.32 -0.90
N TYR A 292 4.76 -16.56 -1.97
CA TYR A 292 4.28 -15.19 -1.92
C TYR A 292 2.77 -15.16 -1.75
N LEU A 293 2.30 -14.36 -0.81
CA LEU A 293 0.90 -13.97 -0.71
C LEU A 293 0.65 -12.87 -1.75
N GLY A 294 -0.15 -13.16 -2.74
CA GLY A 294 -0.54 -12.24 -3.79
C GLY A 294 -1.88 -11.55 -3.53
N ALA A 295 -2.32 -10.77 -4.51
CA ALA A 295 -3.61 -10.11 -4.48
C ALA A 295 -4.76 -11.11 -4.21
N ARG A 296 -5.73 -10.72 -3.36
CA ARG A 296 -6.94 -11.50 -3.04
C ARG A 296 -6.66 -12.87 -2.41
N GLY A 297 -5.53 -13.02 -1.73
CA GLY A 297 -5.17 -14.26 -1.03
C GLY A 297 -4.60 -15.37 -1.92
N ILE A 298 -4.34 -15.09 -3.20
CA ILE A 298 -3.67 -16.02 -4.11
C ILE A 298 -2.24 -16.26 -3.61
N ARG A 299 -1.78 -17.51 -3.66
CA ARG A 299 -0.39 -17.85 -3.33
C ARG A 299 0.35 -18.30 -4.57
N PHE A 300 1.52 -17.75 -4.80
CA PHE A 300 2.35 -18.13 -5.94
C PHE A 300 3.84 -18.20 -5.56
N HIS A 301 4.62 -18.84 -6.40
CA HIS A 301 6.07 -18.95 -6.24
C HIS A 301 6.78 -18.23 -7.39
N PRO A 302 8.00 -17.72 -7.20
CA PRO A 302 8.83 -17.33 -8.32
C PRO A 302 9.07 -18.52 -9.26
N HIS A 303 9.03 -18.28 -10.56
CA HIS A 303 9.26 -19.34 -11.53
C HIS A 303 10.68 -19.94 -11.35
N PRO A 304 10.85 -21.27 -11.32
CA PRO A 304 12.16 -21.90 -11.06
C PRO A 304 13.27 -21.49 -12.05
N GLY A 305 12.88 -21.12 -13.28
CA GLY A 305 13.81 -20.62 -14.30
C GLY A 305 14.14 -19.14 -14.19
N ALA A 306 13.52 -18.39 -13.27
CA ALA A 306 13.84 -17.00 -13.04
C ALA A 306 15.16 -16.88 -12.28
N HIS A 307 16.06 -15.99 -12.72
CA HIS A 307 17.34 -15.79 -12.01
C HIS A 307 17.13 -15.22 -10.60
N LEU A 308 16.08 -14.42 -10.40
CA LEU A 308 15.70 -13.88 -9.09
C LEU A 308 15.03 -14.91 -8.17
N SER A 309 14.75 -16.13 -8.61
CA SER A 309 14.06 -17.15 -7.79
C SER A 309 14.72 -17.44 -6.45
N LYS A 310 16.04 -17.24 -6.35
CA LYS A 310 16.83 -17.47 -5.12
C LYS A 310 16.76 -16.32 -4.11
N LYS A 311 16.64 -15.08 -4.58
CA LYS A 311 16.59 -13.85 -3.75
C LYS A 311 15.65 -12.80 -4.34
N PRO A 312 14.35 -13.08 -4.42
CA PRO A 312 13.42 -12.22 -5.15
C PRO A 312 12.98 -10.95 -4.39
N GLY A 313 13.41 -10.78 -3.14
CA GLY A 313 12.95 -9.68 -2.29
C GLY A 313 11.66 -10.01 -1.52
N ARG A 314 11.28 -9.13 -0.60
CA ARG A 314 10.09 -9.31 0.26
C ARG A 314 8.80 -8.90 -0.45
N TRP A 315 8.85 -7.82 -1.21
CA TRP A 315 7.79 -7.33 -2.08
C TRP A 315 8.22 -7.46 -3.53
N ILE A 316 7.39 -8.09 -4.32
CA ILE A 316 7.62 -8.27 -5.75
C ILE A 316 6.37 -7.96 -6.56
N VAL A 317 6.58 -7.67 -7.83
CA VAL A 317 5.53 -7.70 -8.85
C VAL A 317 5.93 -8.73 -9.91
N ALA A 318 4.96 -9.49 -10.43
CA ALA A 318 5.15 -10.40 -11.54
C ALA A 318 4.49 -9.85 -12.81
N ALA A 319 5.12 -10.03 -13.96
CA ALA A 319 4.52 -9.67 -15.24
C ALA A 319 3.28 -10.54 -15.52
N GLU A 320 3.39 -11.85 -15.22
CA GLU A 320 2.30 -12.79 -15.38
C GLU A 320 2.30 -13.86 -14.28
N LEU A 321 1.12 -14.39 -14.00
CA LEU A 321 0.94 -15.56 -13.15
C LEU A 321 0.54 -16.75 -14.02
N VAL A 322 1.33 -17.82 -14.00
CA VAL A 322 1.15 -19.00 -14.84
C VAL A 322 0.92 -20.21 -13.96
N GLU A 323 -0.17 -20.91 -14.19
CA GLU A 323 -0.50 -22.17 -13.53
C GLU A 323 0.08 -23.34 -14.32
N THR A 324 0.89 -24.16 -13.63
CA THR A 324 1.41 -25.44 -14.14
C THR A 324 1.16 -26.51 -13.08
N SER A 325 2.20 -27.07 -12.44
CA SER A 325 2.07 -27.88 -11.23
C SER A 325 1.69 -27.05 -9.99
N ARG A 326 2.07 -25.78 -10.00
CA ARG A 326 1.75 -24.75 -9.02
C ARG A 326 1.57 -23.42 -9.76
N LEU A 327 1.09 -22.41 -9.07
CA LEU A 327 1.04 -21.05 -9.61
C LEU A 327 2.41 -20.39 -9.48
N TYR A 328 2.95 -19.92 -10.59
CA TYR A 328 4.26 -19.27 -10.66
C TYR A 328 4.16 -17.85 -11.22
N GLY A 329 4.92 -16.94 -10.62
CA GLY A 329 5.16 -15.60 -11.15
C GLY A 329 6.36 -15.58 -12.10
N ARG A 330 6.16 -15.10 -13.31
CA ARG A 330 7.20 -14.87 -14.31
C ARG A 330 7.44 -13.37 -14.51
N GLY A 331 8.66 -13.00 -14.90
CA GLY A 331 9.03 -11.62 -15.10
C GLY A 331 8.91 -10.85 -13.78
N ILE A 332 9.64 -11.28 -12.75
CA ILE A 332 9.54 -10.69 -11.42
C ILE A 332 10.48 -9.51 -11.23
N ALA A 333 10.03 -8.53 -10.46
CA ALA A 333 10.84 -7.40 -10.03
C ALA A 333 10.56 -7.07 -8.56
N ALA A 334 11.62 -6.72 -7.81
CA ALA A 334 11.48 -6.21 -6.46
C ALA A 334 10.88 -4.80 -6.50
N ILE A 335 9.96 -4.51 -5.59
CA ILE A 335 9.30 -3.21 -5.49
C ILE A 335 9.39 -2.66 -4.06
N ASP A 336 9.27 -1.34 -3.94
CA ASP A 336 9.06 -0.68 -2.66
C ASP A 336 7.54 -0.60 -2.40
N PRO A 337 7.04 -1.08 -1.24
CA PRO A 337 5.63 -0.96 -0.89
C PRO A 337 5.12 0.48 -0.89
N GLN A 338 5.96 1.50 -0.68
CA GLN A 338 5.58 2.91 -0.74
C GLN A 338 5.09 3.31 -2.14
N TRP A 339 5.58 2.66 -3.19
CA TRP A 339 5.11 2.92 -4.56
C TRP A 339 3.62 2.62 -4.76
N LEU A 340 3.06 1.71 -3.94
CA LEU A 340 1.64 1.39 -3.99
C LEU A 340 0.74 2.56 -3.54
N GLU A 341 1.30 3.51 -2.78
CA GLU A 341 0.60 4.74 -2.43
C GLU A 341 0.48 5.72 -3.60
N GLU A 342 1.41 5.65 -4.55
CA GLU A 342 1.39 6.50 -5.73
C GLU A 342 0.51 5.92 -6.85
N VAL A 343 0.83 4.69 -7.29
CA VAL A 343 0.18 4.09 -8.46
C VAL A 343 -1.07 3.27 -8.13
N GLY A 344 -1.21 2.86 -6.88
CA GLY A 344 -2.33 2.05 -6.36
C GLY A 344 -3.25 2.79 -5.38
N ALA A 345 -3.12 4.12 -5.24
CA ALA A 345 -3.86 4.92 -4.25
C ALA A 345 -5.39 4.69 -4.27
N HIS A 346 -5.97 4.53 -5.46
CA HIS A 346 -7.40 4.27 -5.68
C HIS A 346 -7.87 2.89 -5.20
N LEU A 347 -6.96 1.96 -4.94
CA LEU A 347 -7.23 0.61 -4.46
C LEU A 347 -6.91 0.43 -2.96
N LEU A 348 -6.22 1.41 -2.35
CA LEU A 348 -5.84 1.33 -0.96
C LEU A 348 -7.05 1.50 -0.05
N LYS A 349 -7.25 0.51 0.80
CA LYS A 349 -8.21 0.60 1.91
C LYS A 349 -7.47 1.06 3.15
N LYS A 350 -7.75 2.30 3.56
CA LYS A 350 -7.18 2.91 4.75
C LYS A 350 -8.11 2.74 5.93
N GLN A 351 -7.55 2.38 7.07
CA GLN A 351 -8.25 2.24 8.35
C GLN A 351 -7.48 2.99 9.42
N LEU A 352 -8.19 3.72 10.25
CA LEU A 352 -7.63 4.37 11.42
C LEU A 352 -7.92 3.50 12.64
N LEU A 353 -6.89 3.17 13.37
CA LEU A 353 -6.93 2.29 14.52
C LEU A 353 -6.45 3.08 15.74
N ASP A 354 -7.01 2.72 16.91
CA ASP A 354 -6.56 3.18 18.21
C ASP A 354 -6.39 4.72 18.31
N PRO A 355 -7.47 5.50 18.06
CA PRO A 355 -7.40 6.94 18.27
C PRO A 355 -7.21 7.25 19.76
N HIS A 356 -6.14 7.98 20.10
CA HIS A 356 -5.76 8.30 21.47
C HIS A 356 -5.04 9.66 21.55
N TRP A 357 -5.00 10.23 22.75
CA TRP A 357 -4.26 11.45 23.02
C TRP A 357 -2.75 11.21 23.03
N SER A 358 -2.01 11.97 22.26
CA SER A 358 -0.55 11.97 22.28
C SER A 358 -0.02 13.16 23.07
N LYS A 359 0.46 12.89 24.27
CA LYS A 359 1.03 13.92 25.17
C LYS A 359 2.16 14.72 24.50
N ASN A 360 3.05 14.03 23.77
CA ASN A 360 4.22 14.66 23.13
C ASN A 360 3.83 15.57 21.96
N GLN A 361 2.76 15.25 21.25
CA GLN A 361 2.29 16.01 20.10
C GLN A 361 1.21 17.02 20.47
N ALA A 362 0.65 16.90 21.68
CA ALA A 362 -0.52 17.65 22.13
C ALA A 362 -1.67 17.59 21.09
N ASP A 363 -1.87 16.40 20.53
CA ASP A 363 -2.88 16.12 19.50
C ASP A 363 -3.49 14.74 19.67
N VAL A 364 -4.70 14.55 19.17
CA VAL A 364 -5.29 13.22 19.08
C VAL A 364 -4.77 12.56 17.82
N VAL A 365 -4.09 11.44 18.01
CA VAL A 365 -3.48 10.68 16.94
C VAL A 365 -4.18 9.33 16.77
N ALA A 366 -4.21 8.84 15.54
CA ALA A 366 -4.61 7.48 15.24
C ALA A 366 -3.53 6.78 14.43
N LEU A 367 -3.53 5.46 14.46
CA LEU A 367 -2.61 4.64 13.68
C LEU A 367 -3.28 4.25 12.36
N GLU A 368 -2.80 4.82 11.27
CA GLU A 368 -3.28 4.48 9.92
C GLU A 368 -2.66 3.14 9.48
N ARG A 369 -3.52 2.26 9.03
CA ARG A 369 -3.19 1.01 8.35
C ARG A 369 -3.74 1.05 6.95
N ALA A 370 -2.92 0.74 5.95
CA ALA A 370 -3.38 0.63 4.58
C ALA A 370 -3.20 -0.79 4.05
N THR A 371 -4.23 -1.27 3.35
CA THR A 371 -4.22 -2.58 2.69
C THR A 371 -4.59 -2.45 1.23
N LEU A 372 -3.94 -3.26 0.38
CA LEU A 372 -4.26 -3.40 -1.02
C LEU A 372 -4.52 -4.88 -1.32
N TYR A 373 -5.73 -5.21 -1.75
CA TYR A 373 -6.17 -6.59 -2.00
C TYR A 373 -5.92 -7.56 -0.84
N GLY A 374 -5.95 -7.07 0.40
CA GLY A 374 -5.67 -7.86 1.61
C GLY A 374 -4.19 -7.88 2.03
N LEU A 375 -3.28 -7.38 1.20
CA LEU A 375 -1.88 -7.20 1.56
C LEU A 375 -1.71 -5.94 2.41
N VAL A 376 -1.03 -6.05 3.53
CA VAL A 376 -0.74 -4.89 4.38
C VAL A 376 0.44 -4.12 3.79
N VAL A 377 0.15 -2.95 3.22
CA VAL A 377 1.15 -2.06 2.61
C VAL A 377 1.96 -1.36 3.69
N TYR A 378 1.27 -0.78 4.66
CA TYR A 378 1.89 -0.25 5.88
C TYR A 378 0.90 -0.36 7.05
N ASN A 379 1.45 -0.31 8.26
CA ASN A 379 0.69 -0.39 9.49
C ASN A 379 1.33 0.52 10.56
N GLY A 380 0.50 1.21 11.32
CA GLY A 380 0.94 2.02 12.44
C GLY A 380 1.52 3.39 12.06
N ARG A 381 1.15 3.94 10.90
CA ARG A 381 1.50 5.32 10.54
C ARG A 381 0.68 6.28 11.40
N ARG A 382 1.34 7.13 12.18
CA ARG A 382 0.66 8.13 13.02
C ARG A 382 0.06 9.23 12.17
N MET A 383 -1.23 9.49 12.39
CA MET A 383 -2.00 10.53 11.71
C MET A 383 -2.72 11.40 12.73
N SER A 384 -2.83 12.71 12.47
CA SER A 384 -3.70 13.60 13.27
C SER A 384 -5.16 13.23 13.03
N TYR A 385 -5.81 12.74 14.08
CA TYR A 385 -7.18 12.23 13.97
C TYR A 385 -8.22 13.35 13.88
N GLY A 386 -7.93 14.51 14.50
CA GLY A 386 -8.84 15.66 14.54
C GLY A 386 -9.18 16.26 13.17
N ARG A 387 -8.35 16.01 12.15
CA ARG A 387 -8.64 16.45 10.77
C ARG A 387 -9.65 15.54 10.06
N ILE A 388 -9.84 14.32 10.55
CA ILE A 388 -10.66 13.29 9.92
C ILE A 388 -11.99 13.18 10.63
N ASP A 389 -11.97 13.09 11.96
CA ASP A 389 -13.15 13.07 12.83
C ASP A 389 -12.96 14.05 13.99
N PRO A 390 -13.28 15.34 13.80
CA PRO A 390 -13.13 16.36 14.84
C PRO A 390 -13.98 16.07 16.09
N GLN A 391 -15.15 15.45 15.93
CA GLN A 391 -16.06 15.17 17.04
C GLN A 391 -15.48 14.12 17.99
N SER A 392 -15.06 12.98 17.46
CA SER A 392 -14.44 11.92 18.26
C SER A 392 -13.09 12.38 18.83
N ALA A 393 -12.32 13.14 18.05
CA ALA A 393 -11.06 13.69 18.53
C ALA A 393 -11.27 14.65 19.71
N ARG A 394 -12.30 15.50 19.66
CA ARG A 394 -12.64 16.39 20.77
C ARG A 394 -13.02 15.63 22.04
N GLU A 395 -13.80 14.58 21.91
CA GLU A 395 -14.16 13.73 23.06
C GLU A 395 -12.89 13.11 23.69
N ILE A 396 -12.01 12.53 22.87
CA ILE A 396 -10.74 11.95 23.33
C ILE A 396 -9.85 13.03 23.97
N PHE A 397 -9.75 14.21 23.36
CA PHE A 397 -9.00 15.33 23.92
C PHE A 397 -9.51 15.71 25.31
N ILE A 398 -10.81 15.92 25.46
CA ILE A 398 -11.38 16.30 26.77
C ILE A 398 -11.15 15.18 27.79
N ARG A 399 -11.44 13.94 27.46
CA ARG A 399 -11.28 12.80 28.39
C ARG A 399 -9.82 12.58 28.78
N GLN A 400 -8.95 12.38 27.81
CA GLN A 400 -7.57 11.95 28.10
C GLN A 400 -6.67 13.13 28.47
N ALA A 401 -6.76 14.26 27.78
CA ALA A 401 -5.89 15.40 28.05
C ALA A 401 -6.33 16.20 29.29
N LEU A 402 -7.64 16.46 29.45
CA LEU A 402 -8.14 17.36 30.51
C LEU A 402 -8.63 16.59 31.74
N VAL A 403 -9.47 15.58 31.58
CA VAL A 403 -10.03 14.81 32.71
C VAL A 403 -8.96 13.92 33.33
N GLU A 404 -8.29 13.08 32.53
CA GLU A 404 -7.19 12.22 33.01
C GLU A 404 -5.87 12.99 33.24
N GLY A 405 -5.79 14.24 32.77
CA GLY A 405 -4.62 15.08 32.98
C GLY A 405 -3.37 14.67 32.19
N GLN A 406 -3.53 13.98 31.09
CA GLN A 406 -2.42 13.50 30.27
C GLN A 406 -1.83 14.60 29.35
N TRP A 407 -1.87 15.85 29.76
CA TRP A 407 -1.38 16.98 28.96
C TRP A 407 -0.45 17.88 29.75
N ASP A 408 0.76 18.06 29.24
CA ASP A 408 1.70 19.05 29.76
C ASP A 408 1.41 20.42 29.10
N THR A 409 0.47 21.15 29.68
CA THR A 409 0.11 22.48 29.20
C THR A 409 0.74 23.59 30.05
N ARG A 410 0.97 24.74 29.44
CA ARG A 410 1.40 25.97 30.15
C ARG A 410 0.29 26.62 30.98
N TRP A 411 -0.96 26.21 30.78
CA TRP A 411 -2.11 26.80 31.43
C TRP A 411 -2.30 26.27 32.85
N HIS A 412 -2.32 27.18 33.82
CA HIS A 412 -2.34 26.84 35.24
C HIS A 412 -3.64 26.21 35.75
N PHE A 413 -4.74 26.32 34.99
CA PHE A 413 -6.01 25.75 35.41
C PHE A 413 -5.93 24.20 35.52
N LEU A 414 -5.30 23.51 34.59
CA LEU A 414 -5.25 22.06 34.56
C LEU A 414 -4.52 21.43 35.76
N PRO A 415 -3.27 21.84 36.09
CA PRO A 415 -2.62 21.36 37.31
C PRO A 415 -3.40 21.74 38.60
N ALA A 416 -4.08 22.88 38.62
CA ALA A 416 -4.90 23.29 39.78
C ALA A 416 -6.13 22.39 39.92
N ASN A 417 -6.82 22.10 38.83
CA ASN A 417 -7.98 21.20 38.81
C ASN A 417 -7.60 19.79 39.22
N LEU A 418 -6.52 19.21 38.65
CA LEU A 418 -6.02 17.90 39.03
C LEU A 418 -5.63 17.78 40.49
N LYS A 419 -5.05 18.87 41.08
CA LYS A 419 -4.75 18.93 42.51
C LYS A 419 -6.02 18.98 43.36
N LEU A 420 -7.04 19.65 42.87
CA LEU A 420 -8.34 19.72 43.57
C LEU A 420 -9.04 18.35 43.52
N VAL A 421 -9.09 17.71 42.39
CA VAL A 421 -9.66 16.34 42.22
C VAL A 421 -8.97 15.38 43.19
N ARG A 422 -7.64 15.32 43.22
CA ARG A 422 -6.88 14.45 44.14
C ARG A 422 -7.19 14.76 45.62
N LYS A 423 -7.39 16.01 46.00
CA LYS A 423 -7.76 16.36 47.36
C LYS A 423 -9.16 15.83 47.74
N VAL A 424 -10.08 15.83 46.78
CA VAL A 424 -11.43 15.31 47.01
C VAL A 424 -11.36 13.79 47.08
N GLU A 425 -10.57 13.09 46.23
CA GLU A 425 -10.27 11.66 46.30
C GLU A 425 -9.71 11.25 47.68
N GLU A 426 -8.72 12.00 48.19
CA GLU A 426 -8.15 11.74 49.51
C GLU A 426 -9.18 11.88 50.64
N LEU A 427 -10.14 12.80 50.51
CA LEU A 427 -11.23 12.97 51.49
C LEU A 427 -12.22 11.80 51.44
N GLU A 428 -12.50 11.25 50.28
CA GLU A 428 -13.31 10.04 50.14
C GLU A 428 -12.67 8.82 50.82
N HIS A 429 -11.41 8.58 50.52
CA HIS A 429 -10.66 7.52 51.19
C HIS A 429 -10.64 7.64 52.70
N LYS A 430 -10.58 8.87 53.23
CA LYS A 430 -10.59 9.14 54.67
C LYS A 430 -11.98 8.97 55.29
N SER A 431 -13.04 9.28 54.55
CA SER A 431 -14.41 9.28 55.09
C SER A 431 -15.13 7.95 54.92
N ARG A 432 -14.54 6.95 54.21
CA ARG A 432 -15.17 5.68 53.81
C ARG A 432 -16.55 5.84 53.15
N ARG A 433 -16.77 7.00 52.51
CA ARG A 433 -17.98 7.29 51.75
C ARG A 433 -17.59 7.33 50.28
N GLN A 434 -18.13 6.42 49.48
CA GLN A 434 -17.86 6.30 48.01
C GLN A 434 -18.69 7.26 47.16
N ASP A 435 -19.43 8.18 47.77
CA ASP A 435 -20.43 9.05 47.12
C ASP A 435 -20.10 10.55 47.19
N VAL A 436 -18.87 10.91 47.54
CA VAL A 436 -18.41 12.32 47.61
C VAL A 436 -17.71 12.75 46.30
N LEU A 437 -17.15 11.80 45.53
CA LEU A 437 -16.40 12.11 44.34
C LEU A 437 -17.29 12.33 43.12
N VAL A 438 -16.96 13.38 42.41
CA VAL A 438 -17.48 13.64 41.08
C VAL A 438 -16.90 12.61 40.13
N ASP A 439 -17.77 11.86 39.47
CA ASP A 439 -17.46 10.95 38.41
C ASP A 439 -16.72 11.72 37.27
N ASP A 440 -15.75 11.09 36.61
CA ASP A 440 -15.03 11.63 35.46
C ASP A 440 -15.97 12.17 34.37
N GLU A 441 -17.18 11.60 34.26
CA GLU A 441 -18.24 12.08 33.38
C GLU A 441 -18.75 13.49 33.71
N LEU A 442 -18.76 13.87 34.99
CA LEU A 442 -19.15 15.21 35.39
C LEU A 442 -18.06 16.21 35.09
N ILE A 443 -16.80 15.82 35.27
CA ILE A 443 -15.64 16.66 34.89
C ILE A 443 -15.61 16.81 33.36
N TYR A 444 -15.90 15.73 32.63
CA TYR A 444 -16.06 15.76 31.18
C TYR A 444 -17.16 16.74 30.77
N ALA A 445 -18.35 16.63 31.35
CA ALA A 445 -19.48 17.49 31.04
C ALA A 445 -19.19 18.97 31.33
N PHE A 446 -18.46 19.27 32.40
CA PHE A 446 -18.01 20.61 32.71
C PHE A 446 -17.13 21.20 31.59
N TYR A 447 -16.13 20.45 31.10
CA TYR A 447 -15.29 20.90 30.01
C TYR A 447 -16.04 20.94 28.68
N ASP A 448 -16.92 19.94 28.42
CA ASP A 448 -17.69 19.84 27.18
C ASP A 448 -18.63 21.05 26.97
N GLN A 449 -19.20 21.59 28.05
CA GLN A 449 -20.08 22.75 27.98
C GLN A 449 -19.34 24.06 27.71
N GLN A 450 -18.09 24.19 28.13
CA GLN A 450 -17.34 25.44 28.06
C GLN A 450 -16.41 25.51 26.86
N ILE A 451 -15.91 24.37 26.37
CA ILE A 451 -14.96 24.30 25.26
C ILE A 451 -15.74 24.23 23.93
N PRO A 452 -15.45 25.10 22.97
CA PRO A 452 -16.09 25.09 21.66
C PRO A 452 -15.91 23.76 20.92
N LYS A 453 -16.82 23.48 19.97
CA LYS A 453 -16.84 22.21 19.23
C LYS A 453 -15.69 22.03 18.25
N ASP A 454 -15.03 23.10 17.86
CA ASP A 454 -13.88 23.14 16.95
C ASP A 454 -12.53 22.97 17.67
N VAL A 455 -12.55 22.81 18.99
CA VAL A 455 -11.35 22.61 19.82
C VAL A 455 -11.15 21.13 20.11
N PHE A 456 -10.18 20.50 19.46
CA PHE A 456 -9.91 19.06 19.53
C PHE A 456 -8.42 18.71 19.69
N SER A 457 -7.55 19.70 19.87
CA SER A 457 -6.11 19.50 20.06
C SER A 457 -5.52 20.59 20.95
N GLY A 458 -4.29 20.40 21.43
CA GLY A 458 -3.58 21.43 22.19
C GLY A 458 -3.41 22.73 21.41
N ALA A 459 -3.17 22.64 20.11
CA ALA A 459 -3.01 23.82 19.25
C ALA A 459 -4.33 24.60 19.09
N THR A 460 -5.45 23.93 18.81
CA THR A 460 -6.76 24.57 18.72
C THR A 460 -7.22 25.11 20.05
N PHE A 461 -6.92 24.39 21.14
CA PHE A 461 -7.18 24.85 22.50
C PHE A 461 -6.36 26.09 22.84
N ASP A 462 -5.06 26.10 22.58
CA ASP A 462 -4.17 27.23 22.85
C ASP A 462 -4.61 28.49 22.09
N HIS A 463 -5.10 28.34 20.87
CA HIS A 463 -5.62 29.45 20.08
C HIS A 463 -6.88 30.03 20.71
N TRP A 464 -7.86 29.19 20.99
CA TRP A 464 -9.14 29.58 21.58
C TRP A 464 -8.95 30.14 23.01
N PHE A 465 -8.27 29.38 23.89
CA PHE A 465 -8.20 29.72 25.30
C PHE A 465 -7.38 31.02 25.57
N ARG A 466 -6.48 31.37 24.66
CA ARG A 466 -5.75 32.64 24.74
C ARG A 466 -6.68 33.86 24.72
N GLU A 467 -7.72 33.82 23.95
CA GLU A 467 -8.72 34.88 23.86
C GLU A 467 -9.75 34.75 25.00
N ALA A 468 -10.26 33.56 25.22
CA ALA A 468 -11.24 33.28 26.28
C ALA A 468 -10.69 33.64 27.70
N ALA A 469 -9.42 33.37 27.96
CA ALA A 469 -8.80 33.68 29.24
C ALA A 469 -8.59 35.19 29.47
N LYS A 470 -8.63 36.05 28.45
CA LYS A 470 -8.62 37.52 28.63
C LYS A 470 -9.94 38.01 29.18
N GLU A 471 -11.05 37.38 28.81
CA GLU A 471 -12.39 37.71 29.28
C GLU A 471 -12.67 37.08 30.65
N ASN A 472 -12.28 35.82 30.85
CA ASN A 472 -12.43 35.10 32.10
C ASN A 472 -11.25 34.18 32.38
N ALA A 473 -10.33 34.58 33.22
CA ALA A 473 -9.14 33.80 33.58
C ALA A 473 -9.43 32.49 34.31
N ASP A 474 -10.58 32.40 34.98
CA ASP A 474 -11.02 31.24 35.74
C ASP A 474 -12.06 30.38 34.99
N LEU A 475 -12.28 30.59 33.69
CA LEU A 475 -13.31 29.92 32.86
C LEU A 475 -13.31 28.41 33.00
N LEU A 476 -12.15 27.76 33.02
CA LEU A 476 -12.01 26.29 33.10
C LEU A 476 -11.54 25.81 34.48
N ARG A 477 -11.66 26.66 35.52
CA ARG A 477 -11.25 26.31 36.86
C ARG A 477 -12.38 25.64 37.60
N LEU A 478 -12.16 24.39 38.04
CA LEU A 478 -13.11 23.66 38.86
C LEU A 478 -13.16 24.25 40.27
N SER A 479 -14.33 24.47 40.80
CA SER A 479 -14.54 24.80 42.19
C SER A 479 -14.87 23.54 43.03
N ARG A 480 -14.58 23.60 44.35
CA ARG A 480 -14.93 22.50 45.24
C ARG A 480 -16.43 22.23 45.26
N ASP A 481 -17.24 23.30 45.13
CA ASP A 481 -18.69 23.19 45.13
C ASP A 481 -19.21 22.54 43.83
N GLU A 482 -18.58 22.75 42.70
CA GLU A 482 -18.91 22.09 41.42
C GLU A 482 -18.56 20.61 41.43
N LEU A 483 -17.42 20.23 42.03
CA LEU A 483 -17.02 18.86 42.23
C LEU A 483 -17.94 18.12 43.26
N MET A 484 -18.63 18.85 44.13
CA MET A 484 -19.50 18.34 45.18
C MET A 484 -21.01 18.54 44.91
N ARG A 485 -21.41 19.28 43.83
CA ARG A 485 -22.82 19.55 43.54
C ARG A 485 -23.53 18.43 42.80
N HIS A 486 -24.59 17.96 43.40
CA HIS A 486 -25.55 17.03 42.82
C HIS A 486 -26.39 17.60 41.63
N GLU A 487 -26.34 18.92 41.35
CA GLU A 487 -27.23 19.52 40.34
C GLU A 487 -26.72 19.41 38.90
N ALA A 488 -25.39 19.43 38.68
CA ALA A 488 -24.85 19.01 37.37
C ALA A 488 -25.03 17.49 37.13
N ALA A 489 -25.23 16.72 38.20
CA ALA A 489 -25.60 15.33 38.18
C ALA A 489 -26.98 15.03 37.54
N GLY A 490 -27.85 16.02 37.34
CA GLY A 490 -29.19 15.80 36.80
C GLY A 490 -29.19 15.22 35.38
N ILE A 491 -28.34 15.71 34.50
CA ILE A 491 -28.24 15.20 33.11
C ILE A 491 -27.48 13.87 33.08
N THR A 492 -26.42 13.76 33.85
CA THR A 492 -25.60 12.53 33.95
C THR A 492 -26.27 11.44 34.77
N THR A 493 -27.08 11.80 35.79
CA THR A 493 -27.86 10.84 36.58
C THR A 493 -29.01 10.26 35.77
N GLN A 494 -29.53 10.95 34.76
CA GLN A 494 -30.49 10.38 33.82
C GLN A 494 -29.84 9.38 32.86
N ALA A 495 -28.63 9.68 32.37
CA ALA A 495 -27.91 8.79 31.47
C ALA A 495 -27.27 7.58 32.18
N PHE A 496 -26.76 7.78 33.41
CA PHE A 496 -26.09 6.78 34.25
C PHE A 496 -26.68 6.77 35.66
N PRO A 497 -27.87 6.23 35.88
CA PRO A 497 -28.54 6.28 37.15
C PRO A 497 -27.81 5.46 38.22
N LYS A 498 -27.54 6.06 39.40
CA LYS A 498 -26.96 5.37 40.55
C LYS A 498 -27.97 4.41 41.24
N VAL A 499 -29.23 4.59 40.93
CA VAL A 499 -30.32 3.76 41.44
C VAL A 499 -31.20 3.36 40.26
N VAL A 500 -31.41 2.06 40.09
CA VAL A 500 -32.27 1.48 39.05
C VAL A 500 -33.41 0.71 39.73
N LYS A 501 -34.61 0.78 39.17
CA LYS A 501 -35.76 0.04 39.67
C LYS A 501 -35.86 -1.34 39.05
N LEU A 502 -35.66 -2.37 39.84
CA LEU A 502 -35.84 -3.76 39.44
C LEU A 502 -36.87 -4.42 40.37
N GLY A 503 -37.90 -5.07 39.81
CA GLY A 503 -38.97 -5.67 40.56
C GLY A 503 -39.72 -4.71 41.51
N GLY A 504 -39.78 -3.40 41.15
CA GLY A 504 -40.43 -2.36 41.97
C GLY A 504 -39.59 -1.82 43.13
N VAL A 505 -38.37 -2.31 43.32
CA VAL A 505 -37.46 -1.91 44.41
C VAL A 505 -36.28 -1.14 43.84
N ASP A 506 -35.81 -0.15 44.58
CA ASP A 506 -34.63 0.65 44.25
C ASP A 506 -33.35 -0.16 44.52
N CYS A 507 -32.59 -0.45 43.48
CA CYS A 507 -31.34 -1.20 43.50
C CYS A 507 -30.15 -0.25 43.18
N THR A 508 -29.08 -0.38 43.96
CA THR A 508 -27.87 0.45 43.74
C THR A 508 -27.09 -0.04 42.55
N ALA A 509 -26.73 0.88 41.63
CA ALA A 509 -25.93 0.62 40.47
C ALA A 509 -24.54 1.27 40.61
N SER A 510 -23.49 0.54 40.28
CA SER A 510 -22.11 1.04 40.18
C SER A 510 -21.57 0.75 38.81
N TYR A 511 -20.73 1.65 38.30
CA TYR A 511 -20.17 1.60 36.96
C TYR A 511 -18.67 1.43 37.04
N LEU A 512 -18.13 0.47 36.30
CA LEU A 512 -16.70 0.28 36.15
C LEU A 512 -16.37 0.26 34.65
N HIS A 513 -15.45 1.08 34.24
CA HIS A 513 -14.89 1.02 32.90
C HIS A 513 -13.47 0.47 32.97
N SER A 514 -13.35 -0.84 32.80
CA SER A 514 -12.06 -1.56 32.81
C SER A 514 -12.12 -2.70 31.80
N PRO A 515 -11.84 -2.42 30.51
CA PRO A 515 -11.89 -3.45 29.47
C PRO A 515 -11.02 -4.66 29.83
N GLY A 516 -11.66 -5.84 29.92
CA GLY A 516 -11.01 -7.10 30.31
C GLY A 516 -11.20 -7.51 31.76
N ASP A 517 -11.76 -6.65 32.65
CA ASP A 517 -12.23 -7.05 34.00
C ASP A 517 -13.60 -7.71 33.87
N ALA A 518 -13.83 -8.78 34.64
CA ALA A 518 -15.13 -9.45 34.69
C ALA A 518 -16.29 -8.55 35.23
N ARG A 519 -15.95 -7.41 35.81
CA ARG A 519 -16.90 -6.41 36.34
C ARG A 519 -16.99 -5.17 35.44
N ASP A 520 -16.38 -5.19 34.27
CA ASP A 520 -16.47 -4.08 33.30
C ASP A 520 -17.93 -3.85 32.89
N GLY A 521 -18.42 -2.61 33.01
CA GLY A 521 -19.79 -2.24 32.74
C GLY A 521 -20.58 -1.81 33.98
N ILE A 522 -21.81 -2.27 34.13
CA ILE A 522 -22.67 -1.98 35.26
C ILE A 522 -22.75 -3.17 36.23
N THR A 523 -22.58 -2.90 37.51
CA THR A 523 -22.86 -3.84 38.60
C THR A 523 -24.06 -3.35 39.38
N VAL A 524 -25.13 -4.13 39.44
CA VAL A 524 -26.34 -3.79 40.20
C VAL A 524 -26.46 -4.70 41.42
N THR A 525 -26.61 -4.09 42.60
CA THR A 525 -26.86 -4.82 43.85
C THR A 525 -28.35 -5.01 44.03
N VAL A 526 -28.82 -6.24 43.87
CA VAL A 526 -30.24 -6.59 43.95
C VAL A 526 -30.53 -7.31 45.29
N PRO A 527 -31.50 -6.85 46.07
CA PRO A 527 -31.94 -7.58 47.27
C PRO A 527 -32.45 -8.98 46.93
N LEU A 528 -32.11 -9.98 47.73
CA LEU A 528 -32.36 -11.38 47.43
C LEU A 528 -33.87 -11.69 47.22
N PHE A 529 -34.76 -11.00 47.96
CA PHE A 529 -36.21 -11.20 47.84
C PHE A 529 -36.81 -10.67 46.53
N VAL A 530 -36.09 -9.88 45.76
CA VAL A 530 -36.52 -9.31 44.45
C VAL A 530 -35.90 -10.06 43.28
N LEU A 531 -34.90 -10.90 43.52
CA LEU A 531 -34.09 -11.51 42.47
C LEU A 531 -34.94 -12.30 41.45
N ASN A 532 -35.98 -12.99 41.89
CA ASN A 532 -36.90 -13.75 41.03
C ASN A 532 -37.82 -12.88 40.15
N GLN A 533 -37.85 -11.55 40.37
CA GLN A 533 -38.66 -10.61 39.60
C GLN A 533 -37.82 -9.83 38.58
N VAL A 534 -36.51 -10.12 38.51
CA VAL A 534 -35.58 -9.50 37.57
C VAL A 534 -35.55 -10.33 36.29
N SER A 535 -35.93 -9.75 35.16
CA SER A 535 -35.81 -10.41 33.85
C SER A 535 -34.53 -9.99 33.13
N ASP A 536 -33.94 -10.93 32.40
CA ASP A 536 -32.72 -10.70 31.60
C ASP A 536 -32.89 -9.56 30.62
N GLU A 537 -34.05 -9.50 29.93
CA GLU A 537 -34.34 -8.40 28.97
C GLU A 537 -34.26 -7.02 29.61
N ARG A 538 -34.78 -6.88 30.86
CA ARG A 538 -34.78 -5.58 31.54
C ARG A 538 -33.39 -5.18 32.03
N VAL A 539 -32.57 -6.16 32.41
CA VAL A 539 -31.18 -5.92 32.83
C VAL A 539 -30.31 -5.49 31.68
N GLU A 540 -30.55 -6.01 30.48
CA GLU A 540 -29.78 -5.64 29.28
C GLU A 540 -29.94 -4.18 28.82
N TRP A 541 -31.06 -3.52 29.16
CA TRP A 541 -31.41 -2.17 28.68
C TRP A 541 -31.52 -1.12 29.79
N LEU A 542 -30.84 -1.35 30.92
CA LEU A 542 -31.00 -0.55 32.14
C LEU A 542 -30.42 0.87 32.07
N VAL A 543 -29.40 1.07 31.28
CA VAL A 543 -28.57 2.31 31.31
C VAL A 543 -28.70 3.07 30.01
N PRO A 544 -29.45 4.19 29.99
CA PRO A 544 -29.60 5.00 28.77
C PRO A 544 -28.27 5.47 28.15
N GLY A 545 -27.30 5.85 28.98
CA GLY A 545 -25.99 6.32 28.52
C GLY A 545 -25.15 5.25 27.83
N MET A 546 -25.39 3.97 28.10
CA MET A 546 -24.66 2.86 27.44
C MET A 546 -25.36 2.34 26.17
N LEU A 547 -26.61 2.76 25.90
CA LEU A 547 -27.40 2.24 24.78
C LEU A 547 -26.76 2.49 23.42
N LYS A 548 -26.22 3.66 23.20
CA LYS A 548 -25.58 4.02 21.92
C LYS A 548 -24.41 3.09 21.60
N ASP A 549 -23.53 2.89 22.58
CA ASP A 549 -22.33 2.05 22.39
C ASP A 549 -22.73 0.57 22.25
N LYS A 550 -23.70 0.11 23.05
CA LYS A 550 -24.26 -1.24 22.94
C LYS A 550 -24.89 -1.48 21.57
N LEU A 551 -25.72 -0.56 21.07
CA LEU A 551 -26.31 -0.64 19.73
C LEU A 551 -25.25 -0.66 18.65
N GLN A 552 -24.21 0.18 18.76
CA GLN A 552 -23.11 0.19 17.80
C GLN A 552 -22.31 -1.12 17.83
N ALA A 553 -22.07 -1.70 19.00
CA ALA A 553 -21.41 -2.99 19.14
C ALA A 553 -22.27 -4.13 18.56
N LEU A 554 -23.58 -4.13 18.82
CA LEU A 554 -24.52 -5.08 18.24
C LEU A 554 -24.57 -4.97 16.71
N LEU A 555 -24.62 -3.76 16.16
CA LEU A 555 -24.56 -3.55 14.72
C LEU A 555 -23.24 -4.04 14.10
N LYS A 556 -22.10 -3.86 14.81
CA LYS A 556 -20.79 -4.40 14.38
C LYS A 556 -20.76 -5.92 14.38
N SER A 557 -21.45 -6.58 15.30
CA SER A 557 -21.49 -8.05 15.40
C SER A 557 -22.35 -8.72 14.31
N LEU A 558 -23.19 -7.97 13.61
CA LEU A 558 -24.01 -8.50 12.53
C LEU A 558 -23.16 -9.05 11.39
N PRO A 559 -23.59 -10.15 10.73
CA PRO A 559 -22.99 -10.63 9.49
C PRO A 559 -22.96 -9.53 8.42
N GLN A 560 -22.02 -9.64 7.47
CA GLN A 560 -21.72 -8.58 6.49
C GLN A 560 -22.97 -8.08 5.71
N ARG A 561 -23.87 -8.99 5.28
CA ARG A 561 -25.05 -8.62 4.51
C ARG A 561 -26.05 -7.75 5.28
N PRO A 562 -26.52 -8.11 6.48
CA PRO A 562 -27.39 -7.23 7.26
C PRO A 562 -26.67 -5.96 7.73
N ARG A 563 -25.38 -6.04 8.12
CA ARG A 563 -24.59 -4.90 8.59
C ARG A 563 -24.45 -3.80 7.53
N SER A 564 -24.33 -4.14 6.26
CA SER A 564 -24.19 -3.17 5.16
C SER A 564 -25.37 -2.21 5.04
N ARG A 565 -26.55 -2.58 5.56
CA ARG A 565 -27.75 -1.72 5.56
C ARG A 565 -27.71 -0.63 6.62
N PHE A 566 -26.78 -0.73 7.58
CA PHE A 566 -26.64 0.20 8.71
C PHE A 566 -25.37 1.06 8.61
N VAL A 567 -24.77 1.17 7.44
CA VAL A 567 -23.57 2.02 7.23
C VAL A 567 -24.02 3.45 6.86
N PRO A 568 -23.52 4.49 7.54
CA PRO A 568 -22.55 4.49 8.65
C PRO A 568 -23.16 4.00 10.00
N LEU A 569 -22.44 3.11 10.70
CA LEU A 569 -22.92 2.50 11.95
C LEU A 569 -23.22 3.50 13.07
N PRO A 570 -22.41 4.57 13.30
CA PRO A 570 -22.69 5.55 14.36
C PRO A 570 -24.01 6.30 14.17
N GLU A 571 -24.32 6.68 12.92
CA GLU A 571 -25.59 7.37 12.60
C GLU A 571 -26.79 6.42 12.76
N SER A 572 -26.64 5.18 12.34
CA SER A 572 -27.68 4.17 12.48
C SER A 572 -27.94 3.83 13.95
N ALA A 573 -26.89 3.71 14.78
CA ALA A 573 -27.03 3.51 16.21
C ALA A 573 -27.68 4.70 16.94
N GLN A 574 -27.59 5.90 16.38
CA GLN A 574 -28.22 7.10 16.95
C GLN A 574 -29.69 7.22 16.57
N ARG A 575 -30.13 6.59 15.48
CA ARG A 575 -31.52 6.58 15.01
C ARG A 575 -32.34 5.47 15.65
N LEU A 576 -31.70 4.35 16.03
CA LEU A 576 -32.30 3.24 16.76
C LEU A 576 -32.46 3.56 18.25
#